data_15a788d2f04cd2c80cef0d9d24cf836b
#
_entry.id   15a788d2f04cd2c80cef0d9d24cf836b
#
_cell.length_a   1.000
_cell.length_b   1.000
_cell.length_c   1.000
_cell.angle_alpha   90.00
_cell.angle_beta   90.00
_cell.angle_gamma   90.00
#
_symmetry.space_group_name_H-M   'P 1'
#
loop_
_entity.id
_entity.type
_entity.pdbx_description
1 polymer ?
#
loop_
_entity_poly.entity_id
_entity_poly.type
_entity_poly.pdbx_seq_one_letter_code
_entity_poly.pdbx_strand_id
1 'polypeptide(L)'
;MVIEICCSSINSVKNAMNYGANRIELCQDLTNDGITPSKALLNSAIKISTLPINVLIRPRIGDFFYDSEEIKLIEDEIKNIKSLPINGIVIGVLNRKNDLPI
;
A
#
# COMPACT_ATOMS: atom_id res chain seq x y z
N MET A 1 -11.68 6.12 -17.82
CA MET A 1 -11.37 4.95 -16.99
C MET A 1 -10.01 5.14 -16.34
N VAL A 2 -9.89 4.81 -15.07
CA VAL A 2 -8.61 4.85 -14.34
C VAL A 2 -8.10 3.43 -14.19
N ILE A 3 -6.86 3.20 -14.60
CA ILE A 3 -6.19 1.90 -14.46
C ILE A 3 -5.15 2.01 -13.37
N GLU A 4 -5.34 1.24 -12.30
CA GLU A 4 -4.39 1.13 -11.20
C GLU A 4 -3.77 -0.26 -11.22
N ILE A 5 -2.45 -0.34 -11.14
CA ILE A 5 -1.71 -1.61 -11.16
C ILE A 5 -1.06 -1.84 -9.79
N CYS A 6 -1.29 -3.03 -9.23
CA CYS A 6 -0.59 -3.46 -8.01
C CYS A 6 0.84 -3.82 -8.35
N CYS A 7 1.79 -3.18 -7.68
CA CYS A 7 3.22 -3.34 -7.92
C CYS A 7 3.93 -3.77 -6.63
N SER A 8 4.73 -4.83 -6.72
CA SER A 8 5.50 -5.35 -5.57
C SER A 8 7.01 -5.33 -5.83
N SER A 9 7.44 -4.73 -6.94
CA SER A 9 8.85 -4.63 -7.30
C SER A 9 9.08 -3.38 -8.14
N ILE A 10 10.33 -2.97 -8.26
CA ILE A 10 10.70 -1.85 -9.11
C ILE A 10 10.43 -2.18 -10.58
N ASN A 11 10.64 -3.42 -10.98
CA ASN A 11 10.31 -3.84 -12.36
C ASN A 11 8.82 -3.69 -12.65
N SER A 12 7.95 -4.06 -11.73
CA SER A 12 6.51 -3.89 -11.93
C SER A 12 6.10 -2.41 -11.98
N VAL A 13 6.76 -1.55 -11.22
CA VAL A 13 6.55 -0.10 -11.31
C VAL A 13 6.93 0.42 -12.69
N LYS A 14 8.09 0.03 -13.19
CA LYS A 14 8.55 0.42 -14.54
C LYS A 14 7.59 -0.08 -15.61
N ASN A 15 7.11 -1.30 -15.49
CA ASN A 15 6.15 -1.86 -16.44
C ASN A 15 4.82 -1.09 -16.41
N ALA A 16 4.33 -0.74 -15.24
CA ALA A 16 3.11 0.07 -15.12
C ALA A 16 3.26 1.43 -15.82
N MET A 17 4.43 2.09 -15.65
CA MET A 17 4.72 3.35 -16.34
C MET A 17 4.74 3.19 -17.85
N ASN A 18 5.34 2.10 -18.34
CA ASN A 18 5.54 1.89 -19.78
C ASN A 18 4.27 1.44 -20.51
N TYR A 19 3.32 0.82 -19.81
CA TYR A 19 2.14 0.23 -20.44
C TYR A 19 0.84 0.98 -20.16
N GLY A 20 0.93 2.22 -19.72
CA GLY A 20 -0.22 3.12 -19.70
C GLY A 20 -1.11 3.07 -18.48
N ALA A 21 -0.59 2.61 -17.34
CA ALA A 21 -1.31 2.74 -16.08
C ALA A 21 -1.45 4.22 -15.70
N ASN A 22 -2.52 4.54 -14.97
CA ASN A 22 -2.78 5.90 -14.49
C ASN A 22 -2.20 6.13 -13.10
N ARG A 23 -2.08 5.07 -12.30
CA ARG A 23 -1.52 5.09 -10.97
C ARG A 23 -1.11 3.69 -10.55
N ILE A 24 -0.37 3.57 -9.46
CA ILE A 24 0.04 2.29 -8.91
C ILE A 24 -0.38 2.15 -7.45
N GLU A 25 -0.60 0.92 -7.03
CA GLU A 25 -0.71 0.55 -5.63
C GLU A 25 0.54 -0.23 -5.26
N LEU A 26 1.36 0.33 -4.39
CA LEU A 26 2.60 -0.30 -3.97
C LEU A 26 2.34 -1.20 -2.77
N CYS A 27 2.81 -2.42 -2.87
CA CYS A 27 2.66 -3.43 -1.82
C CYS A 27 3.85 -4.38 -1.84
N GLN A 28 3.81 -5.38 -1.00
CA GLN A 28 4.79 -6.44 -0.94
C GLN A 28 4.04 -7.76 -0.79
N ASP A 29 4.67 -8.88 -1.14
CA ASP A 29 4.10 -10.22 -0.95
C ASP A 29 2.73 -10.40 -1.62
N LEU A 30 2.67 -10.16 -2.94
CA LEU A 30 1.43 -10.30 -3.71
C LEU A 30 0.87 -11.73 -3.72
N THR A 31 1.71 -12.73 -3.56
CA THR A 31 1.25 -14.13 -3.47
C THR A 31 0.36 -14.37 -2.26
N ASN A 32 0.42 -13.51 -1.26
CA ASN A 32 -0.42 -13.51 -0.07
C ASN A 32 -1.35 -12.29 -0.03
N ASP A 33 -1.78 -11.81 -1.19
CA ASP A 33 -2.69 -10.68 -1.38
C ASP A 33 -2.12 -9.31 -0.98
N GLY A 34 -0.85 -9.26 -0.69
CA GLY A 34 -0.14 -8.02 -0.42
C GLY A 34 -0.14 -7.57 1.04
N ILE A 35 1.00 -7.07 1.46
CA ILE A 35 1.20 -6.42 2.77
C ILE A 35 1.90 -5.08 2.54
N THR A 36 2.08 -4.32 3.61
CA THR A 36 2.78 -3.03 3.58
C THR A 36 4.16 -3.19 2.93
N PRO A 37 4.52 -2.34 1.95
CA PRO A 37 5.85 -2.41 1.32
C PRO A 37 6.94 -2.00 2.29
N SER A 38 8.16 -2.51 2.07
CA SER A 38 9.34 -2.07 2.82
C SER A 38 9.64 -0.59 2.53
N LYS A 39 10.34 0.05 3.47
CA LYS A 39 10.80 1.44 3.26
C LYS A 39 11.71 1.55 2.04
N ALA A 40 12.55 0.54 1.82
CA ALA A 40 13.45 0.52 0.66
C ALA A 40 12.68 0.51 -0.65
N LEU A 41 11.67 -0.35 -0.76
CA LEU A 41 10.83 -0.42 -1.96
C LEU A 41 10.07 0.89 -2.17
N LEU A 42 9.47 1.43 -1.11
CA LEU A 42 8.72 2.69 -1.18
C LEU A 42 9.61 3.84 -1.63
N ASN A 43 10.79 4.00 -1.03
CA ASN A 43 11.72 5.06 -1.40
C ASN A 43 12.20 4.93 -2.84
N SER A 44 12.48 3.72 -3.29
CA SER A 44 12.90 3.48 -4.67
C SER A 44 11.76 3.78 -5.66
N ALA A 45 10.54 3.37 -5.35
CA ALA A 45 9.38 3.66 -6.18
C ALA A 45 9.12 5.15 -6.30
N ILE A 46 9.21 5.89 -5.20
CA ILE A 46 9.04 7.34 -5.19
C ILE A 46 10.05 8.02 -6.13
N LYS A 47 11.30 7.53 -6.14
CA LYS A 47 12.35 8.10 -6.97
C LYS A 47 12.12 7.92 -8.47
N ILE A 48 11.55 6.80 -8.88
CA ILE A 48 11.46 6.45 -10.30
C ILE A 48 10.06 6.66 -10.88
N SER A 49 9.00 6.61 -10.08
CA SER A 49 7.64 6.64 -10.62
C SER A 49 7.24 8.05 -11.03
N THR A 50 6.75 8.16 -12.27
CA THR A 50 6.04 9.33 -12.75
C THR A 50 4.55 9.25 -12.49
N LEU A 51 4.08 8.08 -12.02
CA LEU A 51 2.68 7.83 -11.71
C LEU A 51 2.39 8.10 -10.23
N PRO A 52 1.18 8.55 -9.89
CA PRO A 52 0.77 8.64 -8.50
C PRO A 52 0.87 7.28 -7.81
N ILE A 53 1.34 7.29 -6.55
CA ILE A 53 1.55 6.08 -5.77
C ILE A 53 0.56 6.04 -4.63
N ASN A 54 -0.26 4.98 -4.57
CA ASN A 54 -1.02 4.61 -3.39
C ASN A 54 -0.26 3.51 -2.67
N VAL A 55 -0.20 3.56 -1.35
CA VAL A 55 0.57 2.62 -0.54
C VAL A 55 -0.39 1.74 0.27
N LEU A 56 -0.23 0.43 0.15
CA LEU A 56 -1.00 -0.51 0.96
C LEU A 56 -0.46 -0.52 2.39
N ILE A 57 -1.36 -0.34 3.34
CA ILE A 57 -1.06 -0.50 4.77
C ILE A 57 -1.81 -1.74 5.25
N ARG A 58 -1.07 -2.84 5.36
CA ARG A 58 -1.57 -4.13 5.85
C ARG A 58 -0.44 -4.80 6.61
N PRO A 59 -0.49 -4.81 7.96
CA PRO A 59 0.65 -5.22 8.78
C PRO A 59 0.97 -6.72 8.70
N ARG A 60 0.00 -7.54 8.34
CA ARG A 60 0.17 -9.00 8.26
C ARG A 60 -0.82 -9.62 7.29
N ILE A 61 -0.53 -10.82 6.83
CA ILE A 61 -1.48 -11.65 6.08
C ILE A 61 -2.60 -12.14 7.01
N GLY A 62 -3.68 -12.61 6.43
CA GLY A 62 -4.84 -13.11 7.16
C GLY A 62 -6.01 -12.14 7.11
N ASP A 63 -6.79 -12.12 8.19
CA ASP A 63 -7.99 -11.29 8.26
C ASP A 63 -7.67 -9.80 8.52
N PHE A 64 -8.72 -9.01 8.61
CA PHE A 64 -8.65 -7.57 8.86
C PHE A 64 -9.16 -7.20 10.27
N PHE A 65 -9.21 -8.16 11.17
CA PHE A 65 -9.57 -7.97 12.56
C PHE A 65 -8.29 -7.75 13.36
N TYR A 66 -7.93 -6.49 13.55
CA TYR A 66 -6.69 -6.11 14.20
C TYR A 66 -6.90 -5.84 15.68
N ASP A 67 -5.96 -6.28 16.52
CA ASP A 67 -5.95 -5.92 17.93
C ASP A 67 -5.42 -4.49 18.14
N SER A 68 -5.37 -4.04 19.38
CA SER A 68 -4.94 -2.68 19.69
C SER A 68 -3.50 -2.41 19.33
N GLU A 69 -2.61 -3.41 19.45
CA GLU A 69 -1.21 -3.27 19.07
C GLU A 69 -1.05 -3.16 17.56
N GLU A 70 -1.81 -3.95 16.82
CA GLU A 70 -1.79 -3.89 15.35
C GLU A 70 -2.35 -2.58 14.83
N ILE A 71 -3.43 -2.08 15.44
CA ILE A 71 -3.97 -0.74 15.11
C ILE A 71 -2.91 0.33 15.36
N LYS A 72 -2.16 0.23 16.46
CA LYS A 72 -1.07 1.15 16.76
C LYS A 72 0.02 1.11 15.69
N LEU A 73 0.38 -0.09 15.22
CA LEU A 73 1.34 -0.25 14.12
C LEU A 73 0.84 0.43 12.84
N ILE A 74 -0.44 0.24 12.50
CA ILE A 74 -1.05 0.88 11.34
C ILE A 74 -0.96 2.40 11.46
N GLU A 75 -1.33 2.95 12.60
CA GLU A 75 -1.25 4.39 12.83
C GLU A 75 0.18 4.91 12.71
N ASP A 76 1.16 4.21 13.27
CA ASP A 76 2.56 4.60 13.20
C ASP A 76 3.08 4.55 11.76
N GLU A 77 2.73 3.52 10.99
CA GLU A 77 3.10 3.43 9.58
C GLU A 77 2.52 4.59 8.77
N ILE A 78 1.26 4.94 8.99
CA ILE A 78 0.62 6.07 8.32
C ILE A 78 1.35 7.37 8.67
N LYS A 79 1.66 7.59 9.94
CA LYS A 79 2.40 8.78 10.38
C LYS A 79 3.76 8.90 9.72
N ASN A 80 4.44 7.76 9.52
CA ASN A 80 5.77 7.75 8.94
C ASN A 80 5.78 8.07 7.45
N ILE A 81 4.71 7.78 6.73
CA ILE A 81 4.68 7.95 5.27
C ILE A 81 3.83 9.13 4.78
N LYS A 82 2.97 9.69 5.62
CA LYS A 82 2.03 10.73 5.17
C LYS A 82 2.71 12.02 4.69
N SER A 83 3.95 12.25 5.07
CA SER A 83 4.74 13.41 4.61
C SER A 83 5.49 13.14 3.31
N LEU A 84 5.49 11.90 2.82
CA LEU A 84 6.15 11.54 1.58
C LEU A 84 5.29 11.93 0.37
N PRO A 85 5.90 12.10 -0.81
CA PRO A 85 5.15 12.46 -2.02
C PRO A 85 4.39 11.26 -2.59
N ILE A 86 3.43 10.76 -1.85
CA ILE A 86 2.51 9.70 -2.24
C ILE A 86 1.12 10.27 -2.46
N ASN A 87 0.32 9.58 -3.25
CA ASN A 87 -1.04 10.02 -3.56
C ASN A 87 -2.04 9.68 -2.45
N GLY A 88 -1.88 8.52 -1.84
CA GLY A 88 -2.80 8.08 -0.80
C GLY A 88 -2.39 6.75 -0.19
N ILE A 89 -3.22 6.26 0.71
CA ILE A 89 -3.05 4.94 1.34
C ILE A 89 -4.26 4.06 1.04
N VAL A 90 -4.04 2.75 1.05
CA VAL A 90 -5.09 1.73 0.92
C VAL A 90 -5.10 0.95 2.22
N ILE A 91 -6.23 0.90 2.89
CA ILE A 91 -6.34 0.27 4.20
C ILE A 91 -7.72 -0.38 4.36
N GLY A 92 -7.76 -1.52 5.04
CA GLY A 92 -9.01 -2.16 5.44
C GLY A 92 -8.91 -2.61 6.90
N VAL A 93 -9.87 -2.21 7.71
CA VAL A 93 -9.97 -2.61 9.12
C VAL A 93 -11.42 -2.99 9.41
N LEU A 94 -11.62 -4.13 10.05
CA LEU A 94 -12.94 -4.62 10.40
C LEU A 94 -13.05 -4.72 11.92
N ASN A 95 -14.25 -4.50 12.42
CA ASN A 95 -14.58 -4.85 13.80
C ASN A 95 -15.15 -6.28 13.83
N ARG A 96 -15.45 -6.81 15.01
CA ARG A 96 -15.97 -8.19 15.17
C ARG A 96 -17.30 -8.44 14.47
N LYS A 97 -18.01 -7.39 14.04
CA LYS A 97 -19.26 -7.47 13.29
C LYS A 97 -19.06 -7.37 11.79
N ASN A 98 -17.80 -7.39 11.31
CA ASN A 98 -17.41 -7.19 9.93
C ASN A 98 -17.77 -5.81 9.38
N ASP A 99 -17.96 -4.82 10.25
CA ASP A 99 -18.19 -3.44 9.86
C ASP A 99 -16.89 -2.64 9.93
N LEU A 100 -16.82 -1.57 9.16
CA LEU A 100 -15.70 -0.64 9.30
C LEU A 100 -15.81 0.11 10.63
N PRO A 101 -14.73 0.21 11.41
CA PRO A 101 -14.73 0.96 12.68
C PRO A 101 -14.62 2.45 12.38
N ILE A 102 -15.75 3.02 12.08
CA ILE A 102 -15.85 4.44 11.74
C ILE A 102 -16.07 5.26 13.00
#